data_021f5c4d34f3db9f531bf3cd917c3d18
#
_entry.id   021f5c4d34f3db9f531bf3cd917c3d18
#
_cell.length_a   1.000
_cell.length_b   1.000
_cell.length_c   1.000
_cell.angle_alpha   90.00
_cell.angle_beta   90.00
_cell.angle_gamma   90.00
#
_symmetry.space_group_name_H-M   'P 1'
#
loop_
_entity.id
_entity.type
_entity.pdbx_description
1 polymer ?
#
loop_
_entity_poly.entity_id
_entity_poly.type
_entity_poly.pdbx_seq_one_letter_code
_entity_poly.pdbx_strand_id
1 'polypeptide(L)'
;MKKLFAILAAAVCLWGCEKMYIFTPMKVTLASEGQTMSIETSIQPQTLDILDYYGDGTDSPEYDAETGTYTATYLWLTATISKSSLSDGKYTLVLTAEKNTTGKARTLYVGGMDKNYSDSMEVRQE
;
A
#
# COMPACT_ATOMS: atom_id res chain seq x y z
N MET A 1 5.23 5.23 27.28
CA MET A 1 4.32 4.10 27.36
C MET A 1 3.78 3.64 26.02
N LYS A 2 3.23 4.54 25.19
CA LYS A 2 2.75 4.16 23.86
C LYS A 2 3.86 3.57 22.97
N LYS A 3 5.09 4.07 23.08
CA LYS A 3 6.23 3.53 22.31
C LYS A 3 6.60 2.12 22.76
N LEU A 4 6.48 1.82 24.03
CA LEU A 4 6.79 0.50 24.56
C LEU A 4 5.76 -0.53 24.07
N PHE A 5 4.49 -0.14 24.01
CA PHE A 5 3.42 -0.99 23.49
C PHE A 5 3.61 -1.31 22.02
N ALA A 6 3.98 -0.31 21.22
CA ALA A 6 4.23 -0.50 19.79
C ALA A 6 5.40 -1.46 19.55
N ILE A 7 6.47 -1.35 20.33
CA ILE A 7 7.63 -2.23 20.23
C ILE A 7 7.25 -3.66 20.63
N LEU A 8 6.46 -3.83 21.67
CA LEU A 8 6.02 -5.14 22.13
C LEU A 8 5.12 -5.81 21.09
N ALA A 9 4.19 -5.07 20.49
CA ALA A 9 3.32 -5.58 19.44
C ALA A 9 4.13 -6.00 18.21
N ALA A 10 5.12 -5.22 17.81
CA ALA A 10 6.00 -5.57 16.70
C ALA A 10 6.82 -6.82 17.01
N ALA A 11 7.32 -6.97 18.23
CA ALA A 11 8.05 -8.16 18.64
C ALA A 11 7.17 -9.41 18.60
N VAL A 12 5.93 -9.30 19.07
CA VAL A 12 4.97 -10.41 19.01
C VAL A 12 4.66 -10.81 17.56
N CYS A 13 4.50 -9.85 16.68
CA CYS A 13 4.30 -10.13 15.26
C CYS A 13 5.50 -10.84 14.64
N LEU A 14 6.71 -10.43 14.97
CA LEU A 14 7.93 -11.08 14.46
C LEU A 14 8.05 -12.53 14.94
N TRP A 15 7.53 -12.84 16.11
CA TRP A 15 7.59 -14.19 16.67
C TRP A 15 6.48 -15.10 16.16
N GLY A 16 5.31 -14.54 15.84
CA GLY A 16 4.13 -15.31 15.49
C GLY A 16 3.79 -15.39 14.01
N CYS A 17 4.39 -14.53 13.19
CA CYS A 17 4.03 -14.42 11.79
C CYS A 17 5.06 -15.07 10.90
N GLU A 18 4.80 -16.30 10.49
CA GLU A 18 5.53 -16.95 9.42
C GLU A 18 5.01 -16.51 8.05
N LYS A 19 3.90 -15.77 8.00
CA LYS A 19 3.30 -15.29 6.76
C LYS A 19 4.09 -14.11 6.22
N MET A 20 4.45 -14.17 4.95
CA MET A 20 5.01 -13.03 4.24
C MET A 20 3.88 -12.17 3.70
N TYR A 21 3.94 -10.89 4.00
CA TYR A 21 2.99 -9.90 3.50
C TYR A 21 3.66 -9.04 2.44
N ILE A 22 2.96 -8.81 1.34
CA ILE A 22 3.43 -7.89 0.31
C ILE A 22 3.45 -6.47 0.88
N PHE A 23 2.40 -6.12 1.61
CA PHE A 23 2.26 -4.79 2.19
C PHE A 23 2.33 -4.84 3.73
N THR A 24 3.18 -3.99 4.27
CA THR A 24 3.30 -3.79 5.72
C THR A 24 3.50 -2.29 5.95
N PRO A 25 2.59 -1.59 6.65
CA PRO A 25 1.39 -2.09 7.35
C PRO A 25 0.24 -2.45 6.41
N MET A 26 -0.72 -3.22 6.93
CA MET A 26 -1.92 -3.64 6.19
C MET A 26 -3.02 -2.59 6.15
N LYS A 27 -2.87 -1.54 6.94
CA LYS A 27 -3.82 -0.42 7.01
C LYS A 27 -3.06 0.87 7.15
N VAL A 28 -3.48 1.87 6.40
CA VAL A 28 -2.95 3.23 6.52
C VAL A 28 -4.11 4.22 6.52
N THR A 29 -3.88 5.35 7.17
CA THR A 29 -4.84 6.46 7.18
C THR A 29 -4.16 7.70 6.64
N LEU A 30 -4.77 8.30 5.63
CA LEU A 30 -4.27 9.50 4.98
C LEU A 30 -5.10 10.71 5.39
N ALA A 31 -4.47 11.88 5.38
CA ALA A 31 -5.11 13.11 5.78
C ALA A 31 -6.18 13.54 4.78
N SER A 32 -7.24 14.19 5.28
CA SER A 32 -8.33 14.70 4.45
C SER A 32 -7.89 15.78 3.47
N GLU A 33 -6.83 16.49 3.78
CA GLU A 33 -6.29 17.55 2.93
C GLU A 33 -5.56 17.02 1.70
N GLY A 34 -5.34 15.72 1.64
CA GLY A 34 -4.48 15.06 0.67
C GLY A 34 -3.13 14.77 1.30
N GLN A 35 -2.54 13.67 0.90
CA GLN A 35 -1.26 13.24 1.46
C GLN A 35 -0.57 12.29 0.51
N THR A 36 0.75 12.33 0.51
CA THR A 36 1.61 11.33 -0.12
C THR A 36 2.33 10.56 0.98
N MET A 37 2.26 9.23 0.92
CA MET A 37 2.87 8.35 1.90
C MET A 37 3.72 7.32 1.18
N SER A 38 4.95 7.10 1.65
CA SER A 38 5.86 6.09 1.11
C SER A 38 6.00 4.94 2.09
N ILE A 39 5.90 3.73 1.57
CA ILE A 39 5.99 2.49 2.35
C ILE A 39 6.98 1.57 1.65
N GLU A 40 7.92 0.99 2.38
CA GLU A 40 8.82 0.00 1.82
C GLU A 40 8.21 -1.40 1.93
N THR A 41 8.35 -2.15 0.85
CA THR A 41 7.94 -3.55 0.79
C THR A 41 9.14 -4.41 0.42
N SER A 42 9.15 -5.67 0.88
CA SER A 42 10.24 -6.60 0.57
C SER A 42 9.93 -7.52 -0.60
N ILE A 43 8.72 -7.49 -1.12
CA ILE A 43 8.27 -8.33 -2.21
C ILE A 43 7.77 -7.45 -3.34
N GLN A 44 8.27 -7.67 -4.55
CA GLN A 44 7.75 -6.99 -5.72
C GLN A 44 6.46 -7.67 -6.16
N PRO A 45 5.33 -6.99 -6.10
CA PRO A 45 4.11 -7.54 -6.67
C PRO A 45 4.21 -7.55 -8.20
N GLN A 46 3.69 -8.59 -8.82
CA GLN A 46 3.58 -8.69 -10.28
C GLN A 46 2.37 -7.93 -10.79
N THR A 47 1.45 -7.59 -9.91
CA THR A 47 0.26 -6.81 -10.23
C THR A 47 0.07 -5.72 -9.18
N LEU A 48 -0.63 -4.69 -9.56
CA LEU A 48 -1.02 -3.62 -8.66
C LEU A 48 -2.44 -3.23 -9.01
N ASP A 49 -3.34 -3.28 -8.03
CA ASP A 49 -4.74 -2.88 -8.24
C ASP A 49 -5.22 -1.96 -7.13
N ILE A 50 -6.28 -1.22 -7.43
CA ILE A 50 -6.99 -0.42 -6.44
C ILE A 50 -8.47 -0.75 -6.59
N LEU A 51 -9.06 -1.26 -5.53
CA LEU A 51 -10.46 -1.69 -5.53
C LEU A 51 -11.23 -1.02 -4.39
N ASP A 52 -12.54 -0.88 -4.59
CA ASP A 52 -13.43 -0.49 -3.51
C ASP A 52 -13.93 -1.71 -2.73
N TYR A 53 -14.79 -1.47 -1.75
CA TYR A 53 -15.35 -2.54 -0.93
C TYR A 53 -16.11 -3.60 -1.76
N TYR A 54 -16.68 -3.19 -2.89
CA TYR A 54 -17.47 -4.08 -3.74
C TYR A 54 -16.64 -4.79 -4.81
N GLY A 55 -15.34 -4.54 -4.85
CA GLY A 55 -14.45 -5.14 -5.83
C GLY A 55 -14.37 -4.38 -7.15
N ASP A 56 -14.97 -3.21 -7.24
CA ASP A 56 -14.85 -2.35 -8.42
C ASP A 56 -13.57 -1.50 -8.30
N GLY A 57 -12.91 -1.30 -9.41
CA GLY A 57 -11.71 -0.49 -9.43
C GLY A 57 -10.89 -0.68 -10.68
N THR A 58 -9.57 -0.56 -10.54
CA THR A 58 -8.62 -0.76 -11.63
C THR A 58 -7.67 -1.91 -11.29
N ASP A 59 -7.56 -2.85 -12.21
CA ASP A 59 -6.64 -3.98 -12.15
C ASP A 59 -5.61 -3.96 -13.29
N SER A 60 -5.58 -2.87 -14.05
CA SER A 60 -4.70 -2.70 -15.21
C SER A 60 -3.76 -1.53 -14.97
N PRO A 61 -2.71 -1.73 -14.16
CA PRO A 61 -1.76 -0.66 -13.89
C PRO A 61 -0.96 -0.32 -15.13
N GLU A 62 -0.50 0.92 -15.19
CA GLU A 62 0.47 1.33 -16.19
C GLU A 62 1.85 0.85 -15.77
N TYR A 63 2.57 0.24 -16.68
CA TYR A 63 3.93 -0.22 -16.43
C TYR A 63 4.92 0.57 -17.27
N ASP A 64 5.91 1.16 -16.61
CA ASP A 64 7.03 1.83 -17.27
C ASP A 64 8.23 0.89 -17.24
N ALA A 65 8.58 0.34 -18.40
CA ALA A 65 9.68 -0.61 -18.53
C ALA A 65 11.05 0.04 -18.29
N GLU A 66 11.18 1.34 -18.53
CA GLU A 66 12.46 2.04 -18.33
C GLU A 66 12.80 2.17 -16.84
N THR A 67 11.80 2.40 -16.02
CA THR A 67 11.98 2.59 -14.57
C THR A 67 11.59 1.36 -13.75
N GLY A 68 10.89 0.40 -14.36
CA GLY A 68 10.34 -0.74 -13.65
C GLY A 68 9.23 -0.38 -12.68
N THR A 69 8.46 0.65 -13.01
CA THR A 69 7.45 1.23 -12.13
C THR A 69 6.06 0.84 -12.58
N TYR A 70 5.23 0.38 -11.64
CA TYR A 70 3.80 0.17 -11.84
C TYR A 70 3.03 1.31 -11.20
N THR A 71 2.03 1.85 -11.89
CA THR A 71 1.17 2.92 -11.38
C THR A 71 -0.29 2.55 -11.61
N ALA A 72 -1.08 2.57 -10.55
CA ALA A 72 -2.52 2.39 -10.59
C ALA A 72 -3.20 3.63 -10.02
N THR A 73 -4.29 4.06 -10.66
CA THR A 73 -5.07 5.20 -10.19
C THR A 73 -6.54 4.83 -10.24
N TYR A 74 -7.23 5.06 -9.13
CA TYR A 74 -8.67 4.84 -9.06
C TYR A 74 -9.28 5.88 -8.12
N LEU A 75 -10.25 6.63 -8.63
CA LEU A 75 -10.94 7.70 -7.90
C LEU A 75 -9.92 8.69 -7.32
N TRP A 76 -9.82 8.74 -6.01
CA TRP A 76 -9.00 9.72 -5.28
C TRP A 76 -7.60 9.23 -4.94
N LEU A 77 -7.27 8.00 -5.29
CA LEU A 77 -6.01 7.36 -4.86
C LEU A 77 -5.15 6.96 -6.06
N THR A 78 -3.87 7.27 -5.97
CA THR A 78 -2.84 6.77 -6.89
C THR A 78 -1.83 5.97 -6.09
N ALA A 79 -1.52 4.77 -6.57
CA ALA A 79 -0.49 3.91 -5.99
C ALA A 79 0.59 3.65 -7.04
N THR A 80 1.83 3.84 -6.65
CA THR A 80 2.99 3.60 -7.50
C THR A 80 3.97 2.70 -6.77
N ILE A 81 4.46 1.67 -7.44
CA ILE A 81 5.47 0.80 -6.85
C ILE A 81 6.69 0.71 -7.76
N SER A 82 7.87 0.87 -7.16
CA SER A 82 9.16 0.87 -7.86
C SER A 82 10.24 0.29 -6.94
N LYS A 83 11.42 0.01 -7.51
CA LYS A 83 12.56 -0.41 -6.70
C LYS A 83 12.94 0.69 -5.75
N SER A 84 13.20 0.32 -4.50
CA SER A 84 13.67 1.28 -3.51
C SER A 84 15.08 1.75 -3.84
N SER A 85 15.29 3.06 -3.78
CA SER A 85 16.62 3.65 -3.90
C SER A 85 17.41 3.57 -2.60
N LEU A 86 16.75 3.22 -1.50
CA LEU A 86 17.32 3.21 -0.16
C LEU A 86 17.89 1.85 0.25
N SER A 87 17.34 0.76 -0.31
CA SER A 87 17.74 -0.60 0.09
C SER A 87 17.64 -1.56 -1.09
N ASP A 88 18.69 -2.34 -1.31
CA ASP A 88 18.66 -3.39 -2.32
C ASP A 88 17.63 -4.47 -1.96
N GLY A 89 16.92 -4.97 -2.97
CA GLY A 89 15.92 -6.00 -2.81
C GLY A 89 14.62 -5.53 -2.20
N LYS A 90 14.47 -4.22 -2.02
CA LYS A 90 13.25 -3.61 -1.51
C LYS A 90 12.56 -2.78 -2.58
N TYR A 91 11.28 -2.54 -2.36
CA TYR A 91 10.44 -1.77 -3.27
C TYR A 91 9.73 -0.69 -2.48
N THR A 92 9.49 0.45 -3.12
CA THR A 92 8.78 1.55 -2.48
C THR A 92 7.40 1.67 -3.09
N LEU A 93 6.39 1.55 -2.24
CA LEU A 93 5.01 1.84 -2.59
C LEU A 93 4.71 3.27 -2.18
N VAL A 94 4.30 4.10 -3.14
CA VAL A 94 3.91 5.49 -2.88
C VAL A 94 2.41 5.61 -3.07
N LEU A 95 1.72 6.03 -2.02
CA LEU A 95 0.29 6.30 -2.03
C LEU A 95 0.07 7.80 -2.05
N THR A 96 -0.70 8.29 -3.01
CA THR A 96 -1.04 9.71 -3.12
C THR A 96 -2.54 9.84 -3.14
N ALA A 97 -3.09 10.54 -2.15
CA ALA A 97 -4.52 10.79 -2.04
C ALA A 97 -4.82 12.26 -2.33
N GLU A 98 -5.85 12.49 -3.15
CA GLU A 98 -6.37 13.82 -3.38
C GLU A 98 -7.11 14.32 -2.14
N LYS A 99 -7.33 15.63 -2.06
CA LYS A 99 -8.13 16.22 -0.99
C LYS A 99 -9.53 15.61 -0.95
N ASN A 100 -9.96 15.23 0.24
CA ASN A 100 -11.31 14.71 0.46
C ASN A 100 -12.30 15.85 0.71
N THR A 101 -13.14 16.11 -0.28
CA THR A 101 -14.17 17.15 -0.20
C THR A 101 -15.56 16.61 0.11
N THR A 102 -15.68 15.32 0.41
CA THR A 102 -16.97 14.66 0.63
C THR A 102 -17.56 14.92 2.01
N GLY A 103 -16.75 15.35 2.96
CA GLY A 103 -17.17 15.49 4.35
C GLY A 103 -17.26 14.18 5.13
N LYS A 104 -16.88 13.07 4.50
CA LYS A 104 -16.91 11.73 5.12
C LYS A 104 -15.60 11.00 4.84
N ALA A 105 -15.17 10.17 5.79
CA ALA A 105 -14.05 9.28 5.55
C ALA A 105 -14.38 8.31 4.40
N ARG A 106 -13.34 7.90 3.70
CA ARG A 106 -13.48 7.00 2.55
C ARG A 106 -12.34 5.99 2.54
N THR A 107 -12.59 4.82 1.95
CA THR A 107 -11.64 3.70 1.98
C THR A 107 -11.53 3.07 0.61
N LEU A 108 -10.30 2.74 0.22
CA LEU A 108 -10.00 1.90 -0.94
C LEU A 108 -8.98 0.85 -0.51
N TYR A 109 -8.80 -0.16 -1.34
CA TYR A 109 -7.91 -1.28 -1.06
C TYR A 109 -6.86 -1.37 -2.16
N VAL A 110 -5.60 -1.32 -1.78
CA VAL A 110 -4.49 -1.50 -2.72
C VAL A 110 -4.06 -2.94 -2.65
N GLY A 111 -4.15 -3.63 -3.77
CA GLY A 111 -3.81 -5.04 -3.87
C GLY A 111 -2.61 -5.29 -4.74
N GLY A 112 -1.97 -6.41 -4.50
CA GLY A 112 -0.88 -6.89 -5.33
C GLY A 112 -0.78 -8.41 -5.25
N MET A 113 -0.21 -9.00 -6.28
CA MET A 113 -0.02 -10.44 -6.37
C MET A 113 1.40 -10.74 -6.81
N ASP A 114 2.04 -11.64 -6.09
CA ASP A 114 3.27 -12.31 -6.49
C ASP A 114 2.92 -13.78 -6.76
N LYS A 115 3.86 -14.56 -7.28
CA LYS A 115 3.65 -15.96 -7.72
C LYS A 115 2.84 -16.81 -6.73
N ASN A 116 3.11 -16.64 -5.43
CA ASN A 116 2.52 -17.46 -4.38
C ASN A 116 1.70 -16.67 -3.38
N TYR A 117 1.64 -15.35 -3.53
CA TYR A 117 1.03 -14.48 -2.53
C TYR A 117 0.11 -13.47 -3.18
N SER A 118 -1.03 -13.29 -2.57
CA SER A 118 -1.97 -12.22 -2.90
C SER A 118 -2.24 -11.46 -1.60
N ASP A 119 -2.19 -10.16 -1.67
CA ASP A 119 -2.35 -9.34 -0.48
C ASP A 119 -3.03 -8.01 -0.82
N SER A 120 -3.67 -7.40 0.16
CA SER A 120 -4.28 -6.10 0.00
C SER A 120 -4.10 -5.26 1.26
N MET A 121 -3.98 -3.94 1.05
CA MET A 121 -3.82 -2.96 2.10
C MET A 121 -5.05 -2.06 2.12
N GLU A 122 -5.64 -1.85 3.29
CA GLU A 122 -6.72 -0.91 3.46
C GLU A 122 -6.17 0.52 3.55
N VAL A 123 -6.63 1.39 2.66
CA VAL A 123 -6.24 2.79 2.63
C VAL A 123 -7.46 3.64 2.94
N ARG A 124 -7.46 4.22 4.13
CA ARG A 124 -8.54 5.09 4.60
C ARG A 124 -8.08 6.55 4.51
N GLN A 125 -8.97 7.41 4.07
CA GLN A 125 -8.76 8.86 4.12
C GLN A 125 -9.82 9.49 5.00
N GLU A 126 -9.37 10.33 5.90
CA GLU A 126 -10.25 11.10 6.77
C GLU A 126 -11.13 12.10 6.04
#